data_98dd61a83762d49f0339d0c5068ad70a
#
_entry.id   98dd61a83762d49f0339d0c5068ad70a
#
_cell.length_a   1.000
_cell.length_b   1.000
_cell.length_c   1.000
_cell.angle_alpha   90.00
_cell.angle_beta   90.00
_cell.angle_gamma   90.00
#
_symmetry.space_group_name_H-M   'P 1'
#
loop_
_entity.id
_entity.type
_entity.pdbx_description
1 polymer ?
#
loop_
_entity_poly.entity_id
_entity_poly.type
_entity_poly.pdbx_seq_one_letter_code
_entity_poly.pdbx_strand_id
1 'polypeptide(L)'
;MFTVDLRSDTVTRPSDAMKKAMIESPVGDDVLGDDPTVKHLESLMAERFGMDGSLFCVSGTQANQIALMSHLSPGDEVICHPYAHIYNYEGGGIAANAHASVAFTGDDRGIMHPEGVLSCLKADDIHFPKSRVLAVENTSNKGGGTCYEWEEIEALRAVASKNGLLFHLDGARLYNALIAKNHSESDYGAAFDTISICLSKGLGAPVGSILLGNEAFIAHAKRIRKRIGGGWRQAGFLAGAAIYALENNVDRLAEDHAAAKDMAEFLGQQSWVKKVVTPETNILIFGLNEDMDQEAFISTLAEKGIGISQMGPGKCRMVFHLDITPTHINEVKSVLRTY
;
A
#
# COMPACT_ATOMS: atom_id res chain seq x y z
N MET A 1 -20.21 15.95 -1.95
CA MET A 1 -19.74 14.54 -2.04
C MET A 1 -19.61 14.25 -3.53
N PHE A 2 -18.53 13.61 -3.98
CA PHE A 2 -18.36 13.30 -5.41
C PHE A 2 -19.30 12.17 -5.83
N THR A 3 -19.85 12.27 -7.03
CA THR A 3 -20.61 11.18 -7.67
C THR A 3 -19.65 10.09 -8.14
N VAL A 4 -18.49 10.51 -8.71
CA VAL A 4 -17.41 9.64 -9.13
C VAL A 4 -16.13 10.08 -8.41
N ASP A 5 -15.66 9.30 -7.42
CA ASP A 5 -14.51 9.66 -6.61
C ASP A 5 -13.27 8.83 -6.97
N LEU A 6 -12.43 9.38 -7.83
CA LEU A 6 -11.16 8.79 -8.29
C LEU A 6 -9.93 9.33 -7.54
N ARG A 7 -10.11 10.00 -6.38
CA ARG A 7 -8.98 10.58 -5.63
C ARG A 7 -8.05 9.51 -5.06
N SER A 8 -8.63 8.41 -4.56
CA SER A 8 -7.89 7.30 -3.93
C SER A 8 -8.81 6.09 -3.76
N ASP A 9 -8.25 4.88 -3.78
CA ASP A 9 -8.96 3.65 -3.40
C ASP A 9 -9.27 3.59 -1.88
N THR A 10 -8.72 4.49 -1.08
CA THR A 10 -9.06 4.65 0.35
C THR A 10 -10.48 5.19 0.57
N VAL A 11 -11.15 5.71 -0.46
CA VAL A 11 -12.54 6.18 -0.39
C VAL A 11 -13.56 5.06 -0.64
N THR A 12 -13.10 3.87 -1.01
CA THR A 12 -13.93 2.67 -1.24
C THR A 12 -14.79 2.36 -0.02
N ARG A 13 -16.06 2.06 -0.26
CA ARG A 13 -17.02 1.78 0.80
C ARG A 13 -17.32 0.28 0.90
N PRO A 14 -17.55 -0.25 2.10
CA PRO A 14 -17.95 -1.63 2.26
C PRO A 14 -19.31 -1.88 1.58
N SER A 15 -19.38 -2.97 0.79
CA SER A 15 -20.64 -3.42 0.17
C SER A 15 -21.66 -3.87 1.24
N ASP A 16 -22.93 -3.97 0.87
CA ASP A 16 -23.95 -4.46 1.82
C ASP A 16 -23.70 -5.91 2.26
N ALA A 17 -23.15 -6.75 1.38
CA ALA A 17 -22.73 -8.10 1.73
C ALA A 17 -21.58 -8.09 2.75
N MET A 18 -20.58 -7.22 2.57
CA MET A 18 -19.50 -7.03 3.52
C MET A 18 -20.02 -6.51 4.88
N LYS A 19 -20.92 -5.53 4.89
CA LYS A 19 -21.56 -5.04 6.11
C LYS A 19 -22.30 -6.16 6.85
N LYS A 20 -22.99 -7.03 6.13
CA LYS A 20 -23.66 -8.20 6.70
C LYS A 20 -22.63 -9.15 7.34
N ALA A 21 -21.55 -9.48 6.63
CA ALA A 21 -20.46 -10.30 7.17
C ALA A 21 -19.84 -9.70 8.44
N MET A 22 -19.68 -8.37 8.51
CA MET A 22 -19.25 -7.68 9.72
C MET A 22 -20.18 -7.91 10.91
N ILE A 23 -21.50 -7.74 10.71
CA ILE A 23 -22.50 -7.83 11.81
C ILE A 23 -22.64 -9.29 12.29
N GLU A 24 -22.53 -10.26 11.40
CA GLU A 24 -22.67 -11.68 11.70
C GLU A 24 -21.39 -12.31 12.27
N SER A 25 -20.26 -11.61 12.27
CA SER A 25 -18.98 -12.11 12.78
C SER A 25 -19.03 -12.33 14.31
N PRO A 26 -18.62 -13.51 14.81
CA PRO A 26 -18.47 -13.73 16.24
C PRO A 26 -17.31 -12.88 16.78
N VAL A 27 -17.49 -12.32 17.97
CA VAL A 27 -16.54 -11.39 18.58
C VAL A 27 -16.12 -11.81 19.97
N GLY A 28 -14.95 -11.38 20.41
CA GLY A 28 -14.39 -11.50 21.72
C GLY A 28 -13.45 -10.33 22.02
N ASP A 29 -12.61 -10.43 23.06
CA ASP A 29 -11.61 -9.39 23.36
C ASP A 29 -10.27 -9.73 22.68
N ASP A 30 -9.87 -8.90 21.69
CA ASP A 30 -8.60 -9.07 20.97
C ASP A 30 -7.37 -9.00 21.90
N VAL A 31 -7.40 -8.14 22.95
CA VAL A 31 -6.28 -7.99 23.88
C VAL A 31 -6.12 -9.22 24.77
N LEU A 32 -7.25 -9.85 25.16
CA LEU A 32 -7.23 -11.10 25.91
C LEU A 32 -6.96 -12.30 24.99
N GLY A 33 -7.02 -12.10 23.69
CA GLY A 33 -6.87 -13.16 22.69
C GLY A 33 -8.09 -14.07 22.60
N ASP A 34 -9.29 -13.53 22.84
CA ASP A 34 -10.54 -14.30 22.81
C ASP A 34 -11.37 -14.07 21.55
N ASP A 35 -11.06 -13.04 20.74
CA ASP A 35 -11.81 -12.75 19.53
C ASP A 35 -11.54 -13.82 18.44
N PRO A 36 -12.55 -14.66 18.12
CA PRO A 36 -12.34 -15.78 17.21
C PRO A 36 -12.16 -15.34 15.75
N THR A 37 -12.81 -14.22 15.36
CA THR A 37 -12.71 -13.71 13.98
C THR A 37 -11.36 -13.05 13.72
N VAL A 38 -10.81 -12.33 14.70
CA VAL A 38 -9.44 -11.80 14.60
C VAL A 38 -8.43 -12.95 14.50
N LYS A 39 -8.55 -13.97 15.35
CA LYS A 39 -7.68 -15.16 15.26
C LYS A 39 -7.75 -15.83 13.90
N HIS A 40 -8.97 -15.98 13.36
CA HIS A 40 -9.17 -16.59 12.05
C HIS A 40 -8.49 -15.76 10.94
N LEU A 41 -8.69 -14.44 10.94
CA LEU A 41 -8.03 -13.53 9.99
C LEU A 41 -6.49 -13.63 10.09
N GLU A 42 -5.95 -13.59 11.32
CA GLU A 42 -4.51 -13.68 11.55
C GLU A 42 -3.97 -15.04 11.05
N SER A 43 -4.62 -16.17 11.37
CA SER A 43 -4.21 -17.49 10.89
C SER A 43 -4.30 -17.63 9.38
N LEU A 44 -5.40 -17.17 8.78
CA LEU A 44 -5.63 -17.19 7.33
C LEU A 44 -4.51 -16.48 6.57
N MET A 45 -4.12 -15.29 7.04
CA MET A 45 -3.08 -14.51 6.38
C MET A 45 -1.68 -15.12 6.56
N ALA A 46 -1.38 -15.63 7.75
CA ALA A 46 -0.12 -16.35 7.98
C ALA A 46 0.00 -17.57 7.07
N GLU A 47 -1.07 -18.37 6.95
CA GLU A 47 -1.13 -19.56 6.07
C GLU A 47 -0.95 -19.20 4.60
N ARG A 48 -1.68 -18.20 4.08
CA ARG A 48 -1.59 -17.76 2.67
C ARG A 48 -0.18 -17.36 2.28
N PHE A 49 0.52 -16.65 3.15
CA PHE A 49 1.88 -16.19 2.91
C PHE A 49 2.96 -17.21 3.35
N GLY A 50 2.60 -18.33 3.97
CA GLY A 50 3.55 -19.31 4.49
C GLY A 50 4.47 -18.74 5.56
N MET A 51 4.00 -17.76 6.34
CA MET A 51 4.73 -17.12 7.44
C MET A 51 4.22 -17.63 8.80
N ASP A 52 5.06 -17.54 9.84
CA ASP A 52 4.73 -18.13 11.16
C ASP A 52 3.57 -17.42 11.88
N GLY A 53 3.32 -16.15 11.56
CA GLY A 53 2.23 -15.42 12.18
C GLY A 53 1.91 -14.10 11.52
N SER A 54 0.78 -13.54 11.94
CA SER A 54 0.32 -12.23 11.51
C SER A 54 -0.31 -11.44 12.67
N LEU A 55 -0.49 -10.14 12.46
CA LEU A 55 -1.05 -9.22 13.44
C LEU A 55 -2.03 -8.26 12.75
N PHE A 56 -3.28 -8.24 13.19
CA PHE A 56 -4.28 -7.32 12.72
C PHE A 56 -4.06 -5.92 13.30
N CYS A 57 -3.91 -4.92 12.44
CA CYS A 57 -3.61 -3.53 12.77
C CYS A 57 -4.72 -2.59 12.26
N VAL A 58 -4.85 -1.39 12.85
CA VAL A 58 -5.89 -0.41 12.47
C VAL A 58 -5.64 0.17 11.07
N SER A 59 -4.40 0.29 10.64
CA SER A 59 -4.02 0.92 9.38
C SER A 59 -2.66 0.42 8.90
N GLY A 60 -2.36 0.66 7.61
CA GLY A 60 -1.02 0.41 7.06
C GLY A 60 0.07 1.19 7.78
N THR A 61 -0.21 2.47 8.11
CA THR A 61 0.72 3.28 8.92
C THR A 61 1.05 2.62 10.25
N GLN A 62 0.04 2.10 10.97
CA GLN A 62 0.30 1.40 12.23
C GLN A 62 1.14 0.14 12.00
N ALA A 63 0.82 -0.66 10.97
CA ALA A 63 1.56 -1.89 10.66
C ALA A 63 3.03 -1.57 10.32
N ASN A 64 3.29 -0.59 9.46
CA ASN A 64 4.63 -0.15 9.10
C ASN A 64 5.39 0.39 10.31
N GLN A 65 4.77 1.26 11.12
CA GLN A 65 5.41 1.81 12.31
C GLN A 65 5.77 0.71 13.33
N ILE A 66 4.90 -0.28 13.52
CA ILE A 66 5.18 -1.44 14.38
C ILE A 66 6.36 -2.23 13.81
N ALA A 67 6.41 -2.48 12.49
CA ALA A 67 7.51 -3.19 11.86
C ALA A 67 8.85 -2.45 12.06
N LEU A 68 8.88 -1.16 11.78
CA LEU A 68 10.08 -0.34 11.92
C LEU A 68 10.55 -0.24 13.39
N MET A 69 9.62 -0.02 14.33
CA MET A 69 9.92 -0.01 15.76
C MET A 69 10.40 -1.38 16.29
N SER A 70 10.02 -2.47 15.61
CA SER A 70 10.46 -3.82 15.99
C SER A 70 11.86 -4.13 15.47
N HIS A 71 12.23 -3.56 14.32
CA HIS A 71 13.48 -3.86 13.62
C HIS A 71 14.61 -2.91 13.95
N LEU A 72 14.29 -1.68 14.36
CA LEU A 72 15.25 -0.59 14.53
C LEU A 72 15.47 -0.26 16.01
N SER A 73 16.69 0.13 16.32
CA SER A 73 17.09 0.74 17.57
C SER A 73 17.46 2.21 17.35
N PRO A 74 17.44 3.06 18.40
CA PRO A 74 17.88 4.45 18.26
C PRO A 74 19.28 4.55 17.64
N GLY A 75 19.41 5.32 16.57
CA GLY A 75 20.66 5.49 15.81
C GLY A 75 20.85 4.52 14.64
N ASP A 76 19.96 3.56 14.44
CA ASP A 76 19.96 2.73 13.24
C ASP A 76 19.47 3.52 12.00
N GLU A 77 19.60 2.90 10.82
CA GLU A 77 19.19 3.48 9.55
C GLU A 77 18.30 2.51 8.76
N VAL A 78 17.24 3.05 8.14
CA VAL A 78 16.43 2.38 7.14
C VAL A 78 16.80 2.88 5.74
N ILE A 79 16.98 1.96 4.79
CA ILE A 79 17.17 2.27 3.38
C ILE A 79 15.81 2.11 2.69
N CYS A 80 15.31 3.17 2.06
CA CYS A 80 14.04 3.14 1.33
C CYS A 80 14.06 4.06 0.11
N HIS A 81 13.00 3.99 -0.69
CA HIS A 81 12.83 4.91 -1.81
C HIS A 81 12.45 6.32 -1.31
N PRO A 82 12.91 7.43 -1.95
CA PRO A 82 12.47 8.79 -1.59
C PRO A 82 10.95 9.02 -1.76
N TYR A 83 10.26 8.17 -2.53
CA TYR A 83 8.80 8.18 -2.67
C TYR A 83 8.06 7.34 -1.62
N ALA A 84 8.76 6.51 -0.83
CA ALA A 84 8.17 5.58 0.11
C ALA A 84 7.16 6.24 1.06
N HIS A 85 6.03 5.56 1.27
CA HIS A 85 4.95 6.01 2.16
C HIS A 85 5.43 6.15 3.60
N ILE A 86 6.24 5.21 4.07
CA ILE A 86 6.82 5.19 5.42
C ILE A 86 7.62 6.46 5.75
N TYR A 87 8.18 7.13 4.73
CA TYR A 87 8.91 8.38 4.90
C TYR A 87 8.02 9.61 4.73
N ASN A 88 7.19 9.64 3.66
CA ASN A 88 6.48 10.87 3.24
C ASN A 88 5.14 11.08 3.94
N TYR A 89 4.44 9.99 4.37
CA TYR A 89 3.03 10.05 4.72
C TYR A 89 2.68 9.44 6.08
N GLU A 90 3.68 9.18 6.92
CA GLU A 90 3.48 8.60 8.26
C GLU A 90 3.92 9.55 9.38
N GLY A 91 3.77 10.87 9.16
CA GLY A 91 3.99 11.88 10.19
C GLY A 91 5.43 11.94 10.74
N GLY A 92 6.43 11.54 9.94
CA GLY A 92 7.82 11.46 10.41
C GLY A 92 8.09 10.29 11.35
N GLY A 93 7.27 9.24 11.28
CA GLY A 93 7.26 8.13 12.23
C GLY A 93 8.58 7.36 12.33
N ILE A 94 9.38 7.30 11.25
CA ILE A 94 10.72 6.68 11.31
C ILE A 94 11.58 7.39 12.38
N ALA A 95 11.62 8.71 12.37
CA ALA A 95 12.38 9.48 13.35
C ALA A 95 11.69 9.51 14.74
N ALA A 96 10.37 9.75 14.74
CA ALA A 96 9.61 9.96 15.97
C ALA A 96 9.38 8.68 16.80
N ASN A 97 9.16 7.55 16.14
CA ASN A 97 8.77 6.29 16.79
C ASN A 97 9.93 5.27 16.82
N ALA A 98 10.65 5.12 15.70
CA ALA A 98 11.76 4.18 15.60
C ALA A 98 13.13 4.82 15.93
N HIS A 99 13.21 6.15 16.07
CA HIS A 99 14.43 6.92 16.37
C HIS A 99 15.57 6.64 15.38
N ALA A 100 15.25 6.40 14.12
CA ALA A 100 16.19 6.00 13.09
C ALA A 100 16.37 7.08 12.01
N SER A 101 17.52 7.03 11.35
CA SER A 101 17.82 7.82 10.16
C SER A 101 17.34 7.10 8.89
N VAL A 102 17.39 7.81 7.75
CA VAL A 102 16.94 7.28 6.46
C VAL A 102 18.02 7.52 5.40
N ALA A 103 18.32 6.49 4.62
CA ALA A 103 19.07 6.59 3.38
C ALA A 103 18.14 6.32 2.18
N PHE A 104 18.37 7.03 1.06
CA PHE A 104 17.47 6.97 -0.09
C PHE A 104 18.17 6.44 -1.33
N THR A 105 17.46 5.58 -2.06
CA THR A 105 17.85 5.14 -3.40
C THR A 105 16.61 4.72 -4.21
N GLY A 106 16.73 4.70 -5.51
CA GLY A 106 15.71 4.25 -6.45
C GLY A 106 15.56 5.16 -7.66
N ASP A 107 14.68 4.79 -8.58
CA ASP A 107 14.42 5.48 -9.84
C ASP A 107 13.11 6.29 -9.81
N ASP A 108 12.80 6.96 -10.92
CA ASP A 108 11.59 7.80 -11.04
C ASP A 108 10.27 6.98 -11.05
N ARG A 109 10.35 5.66 -11.20
CA ARG A 109 9.20 4.74 -11.13
C ARG A 109 8.92 4.24 -9.72
N GLY A 110 9.79 4.56 -8.77
CA GLY A 110 9.66 4.10 -7.39
C GLY A 110 10.30 2.74 -7.12
N ILE A 111 11.13 2.27 -8.04
CA ILE A 111 11.83 0.99 -7.97
C ILE A 111 13.24 1.20 -7.42
N MET A 112 13.66 0.37 -6.50
CA MET A 112 15.02 0.33 -5.96
C MET A 112 15.81 -0.77 -6.66
N HIS A 113 17.11 -0.51 -6.86
CA HIS A 113 18.01 -1.45 -7.52
C HIS A 113 19.19 -1.83 -6.61
N PRO A 114 19.76 -3.05 -6.75
CA PRO A 114 20.84 -3.56 -5.91
C PRO A 114 22.03 -2.59 -5.76
N GLU A 115 22.48 -1.96 -6.83
CA GLU A 115 23.63 -1.05 -6.85
C GLU A 115 23.35 0.19 -5.99
N GLY A 116 22.12 0.71 -6.07
CA GLY A 116 21.67 1.84 -5.28
C GLY A 116 21.63 1.50 -3.79
N VAL A 117 21.12 0.31 -3.43
CA VAL A 117 21.11 -0.17 -2.04
C VAL A 117 22.53 -0.33 -1.51
N LEU A 118 23.42 -0.95 -2.29
CA LEU A 118 24.83 -1.12 -1.92
C LEU A 118 25.53 0.23 -1.70
N SER A 119 25.20 1.25 -2.47
CA SER A 119 25.77 2.60 -2.31
C SER A 119 25.31 3.32 -1.04
N CYS A 120 24.15 2.92 -0.48
CA CYS A 120 23.63 3.45 0.79
C CYS A 120 24.27 2.82 2.01
N LEU A 121 24.85 1.62 1.89
CA LEU A 121 25.45 0.91 3.01
C LEU A 121 26.61 1.70 3.63
N LYS A 122 26.61 1.80 4.94
CA LYS A 122 27.67 2.47 5.69
C LYS A 122 28.73 1.47 6.14
N ALA A 123 29.96 1.96 6.27
CA ALA A 123 31.03 1.19 6.88
C ALA A 123 30.69 0.94 8.38
N ASP A 124 31.18 -0.18 8.90
CA ASP A 124 31.10 -0.46 10.34
C ASP A 124 32.11 0.42 11.09
N ASP A 125 31.73 1.68 11.30
CA ASP A 125 32.54 2.74 11.90
C ASP A 125 31.64 3.60 12.79
N ILE A 126 32.17 4.05 13.94
CA ILE A 126 31.45 4.82 14.98
C ILE A 126 30.83 6.13 14.49
N HIS A 127 31.26 6.65 13.33
CA HIS A 127 30.76 7.90 12.74
C HIS A 127 29.44 7.71 11.96
N PHE A 128 29.06 6.47 11.64
CA PHE A 128 27.91 6.17 10.78
C PHE A 128 26.78 5.49 11.53
N PRO A 129 25.52 5.75 11.13
CA PRO A 129 24.39 4.94 11.57
C PRO A 129 24.55 3.51 11.01
N LYS A 130 24.02 2.54 11.73
CA LYS A 130 24.02 1.15 11.26
C LYS A 130 22.83 0.92 10.35
N SER A 131 23.06 0.64 9.06
CA SER A 131 22.00 0.22 8.14
C SER A 131 21.41 -1.11 8.60
N ARG A 132 20.10 -1.17 8.90
CA ARG A 132 19.43 -2.34 9.51
C ARG A 132 18.27 -2.86 8.70
N VAL A 133 17.54 -1.99 8.02
CA VAL A 133 16.32 -2.35 7.28
C VAL A 133 16.45 -1.86 5.85
N LEU A 134 16.14 -2.74 4.90
CA LEU A 134 15.80 -2.40 3.53
C LEU A 134 14.27 -2.46 3.43
N ALA A 135 13.63 -1.33 3.14
CA ALA A 135 12.18 -1.24 3.01
C ALA A 135 11.79 -0.89 1.58
N VAL A 136 11.00 -1.75 0.94
CA VAL A 136 10.43 -1.52 -0.40
C VAL A 136 8.93 -1.33 -0.32
N GLU A 137 8.35 -0.60 -1.29
CA GLU A 137 6.90 -0.37 -1.41
C GLU A 137 6.41 -1.00 -2.71
N ASN A 138 5.48 -1.95 -2.64
CA ASN A 138 4.86 -2.59 -3.80
C ASN A 138 3.32 -2.67 -3.62
N THR A 139 2.55 -2.04 -4.51
CA THR A 139 2.96 -1.21 -5.67
C THR A 139 3.42 0.17 -5.24
N SER A 140 4.35 0.79 -5.98
CA SER A 140 4.80 2.15 -5.70
C SER A 140 3.70 3.18 -5.99
N ASN A 141 3.18 3.84 -4.95
CA ASN A 141 2.08 4.80 -5.06
C ASN A 141 2.49 6.04 -5.89
N LYS A 142 3.62 6.67 -5.57
CA LYS A 142 4.14 7.83 -6.30
C LYS A 142 4.71 7.47 -7.67
N GLY A 143 5.14 6.23 -7.86
CA GLY A 143 5.55 5.69 -9.15
C GLY A 143 4.40 5.45 -10.13
N GLY A 144 3.13 5.59 -9.67
CA GLY A 144 1.96 5.37 -10.52
C GLY A 144 1.41 3.95 -10.47
N GLY A 145 1.58 3.26 -9.34
CA GLY A 145 1.15 1.87 -9.18
C GLY A 145 2.12 0.87 -9.82
N THR A 146 3.38 1.28 -10.01
CA THR A 146 4.45 0.43 -10.56
C THR A 146 4.68 -0.79 -9.68
N CYS A 147 4.89 -1.93 -10.31
CA CYS A 147 5.21 -3.19 -9.66
C CYS A 147 6.67 -3.55 -9.85
N TYR A 148 7.26 -4.21 -8.84
CA TYR A 148 8.52 -4.92 -9.01
C TYR A 148 8.32 -6.16 -9.86
N GLU A 149 9.28 -6.47 -10.76
CA GLU A 149 9.43 -7.80 -11.33
C GLU A 149 10.00 -8.76 -10.28
N TRP A 150 9.75 -10.07 -10.46
CA TRP A 150 10.18 -11.04 -9.44
C TRP A 150 11.70 -11.06 -9.28
N GLU A 151 12.44 -10.99 -10.37
CA GLU A 151 13.90 -10.96 -10.41
C GLU A 151 14.48 -9.73 -9.67
N GLU A 152 13.77 -8.60 -9.67
CA GLU A 152 14.18 -7.41 -8.92
C GLU A 152 14.02 -7.63 -7.41
N ILE A 153 12.94 -8.30 -6.98
CA ILE A 153 12.73 -8.68 -5.57
C ILE A 153 13.79 -9.66 -5.11
N GLU A 154 14.09 -10.71 -5.90
CA GLU A 154 15.13 -11.68 -5.58
C GLU A 154 16.51 -11.04 -5.45
N ALA A 155 16.85 -10.13 -6.39
CA ALA A 155 18.11 -9.40 -6.36
C ALA A 155 18.24 -8.52 -5.10
N LEU A 156 17.17 -7.82 -4.69
CA LEU A 156 17.16 -7.03 -3.46
C LEU A 156 17.22 -7.91 -2.22
N ARG A 157 16.52 -9.06 -2.21
CA ARG A 157 16.61 -10.05 -1.12
C ARG A 157 18.03 -10.58 -0.96
N ALA A 158 18.72 -10.87 -2.07
CA ALA A 158 20.11 -11.32 -2.02
C ALA A 158 21.04 -10.25 -1.43
N VAL A 159 20.86 -8.98 -1.80
CA VAL A 159 21.61 -7.86 -1.21
C VAL A 159 21.30 -7.73 0.28
N ALA A 160 20.04 -7.77 0.68
CA ALA A 160 19.62 -7.68 2.08
C ALA A 160 20.25 -8.80 2.91
N SER A 161 20.13 -10.05 2.48
CA SER A 161 20.67 -11.23 3.17
C SER A 161 22.19 -11.17 3.31
N LYS A 162 22.90 -10.81 2.22
CA LYS A 162 24.38 -10.74 2.21
C LYS A 162 24.92 -9.68 3.18
N ASN A 163 24.16 -8.61 3.42
CA ASN A 163 24.58 -7.48 4.24
C ASN A 163 23.90 -7.44 5.61
N GLY A 164 23.16 -8.47 6.00
CA GLY A 164 22.51 -8.57 7.29
C GLY A 164 21.40 -7.52 7.51
N LEU A 165 20.76 -7.07 6.45
CA LEU A 165 19.59 -6.20 6.50
C LEU A 165 18.32 -7.04 6.64
N LEU A 166 17.39 -6.56 7.45
CA LEU A 166 16.02 -7.06 7.47
C LEU A 166 15.27 -6.49 6.27
N PHE A 167 14.54 -7.34 5.54
CA PHE A 167 13.83 -6.95 4.34
C PHE A 167 12.34 -6.79 4.63
N HIS A 168 11.86 -5.54 4.65
CA HIS A 168 10.48 -5.18 4.93
C HIS A 168 9.75 -4.76 3.67
N LEU A 169 8.50 -5.24 3.50
CA LEU A 169 7.61 -4.82 2.42
C LEU A 169 6.47 -3.95 2.97
N ASP A 170 6.41 -2.69 2.52
CA ASP A 170 5.16 -1.94 2.52
C ASP A 170 4.30 -2.42 1.35
N GLY A 171 3.44 -3.36 1.64
CA GLY A 171 2.51 -3.99 0.71
C GLY A 171 1.11 -3.35 0.73
N ALA A 172 1.04 -2.02 0.91
CA ALA A 172 -0.26 -1.33 1.01
C ALA A 172 -1.21 -1.62 -0.16
N ARG A 173 -0.67 -2.00 -1.34
CA ARG A 173 -1.41 -2.48 -2.51
C ARG A 173 -0.81 -3.77 -3.08
N LEU A 174 -0.31 -4.65 -2.22
CA LEU A 174 0.35 -5.89 -2.64
C LEU A 174 -0.55 -6.75 -3.52
N TYR A 175 -1.83 -6.90 -3.18
CA TYR A 175 -2.76 -7.69 -4.00
C TYR A 175 -2.91 -7.14 -5.42
N ASN A 176 -2.79 -5.83 -5.64
CA ASN A 176 -2.72 -5.28 -7.01
C ASN A 176 -1.46 -5.77 -7.73
N ALA A 177 -0.30 -5.82 -7.08
CA ALA A 177 0.93 -6.34 -7.67
C ALA A 177 0.83 -7.84 -7.97
N LEU A 178 0.29 -8.65 -7.03
CA LEU A 178 0.10 -10.10 -7.22
C LEU A 178 -0.76 -10.38 -8.46
N ILE A 179 -1.89 -9.69 -8.60
CA ILE A 179 -2.78 -9.83 -9.76
C ILE A 179 -2.10 -9.35 -11.05
N ALA A 180 -1.41 -8.20 -11.04
CA ALA A 180 -0.79 -7.63 -12.23
C ALA A 180 0.37 -8.47 -12.77
N LYS A 181 1.16 -9.10 -11.87
CA LYS A 181 2.36 -9.88 -12.21
C LYS A 181 2.14 -11.39 -12.15
N ASN A 182 0.96 -11.84 -11.73
CA ASN A 182 0.66 -13.27 -11.51
C ASN A 182 1.64 -13.92 -10.53
N HIS A 183 1.98 -13.21 -9.45
CA HIS A 183 2.84 -13.71 -8.38
C HIS A 183 2.00 -14.36 -7.28
N SER A 184 2.59 -15.28 -6.50
CA SER A 184 1.90 -15.92 -5.37
C SER A 184 2.16 -15.20 -4.05
N GLU A 185 1.21 -15.33 -3.12
CA GLU A 185 1.34 -14.84 -1.75
C GLU A 185 2.52 -15.50 -1.03
N SER A 186 2.70 -16.82 -1.22
CA SER A 186 3.77 -17.62 -0.59
C SER A 186 5.17 -17.25 -1.06
N ASP A 187 5.33 -16.84 -2.33
CA ASP A 187 6.63 -16.36 -2.83
C ASP A 187 7.05 -15.08 -2.08
N TYR A 188 6.11 -14.16 -1.89
CA TYR A 188 6.37 -12.95 -1.10
C TYR A 188 6.66 -13.26 0.37
N GLY A 189 5.92 -14.19 0.98
CA GLY A 189 6.21 -14.63 2.35
C GLY A 189 7.61 -15.22 2.52
N ALA A 190 8.11 -15.95 1.51
CA ALA A 190 9.48 -16.49 1.51
C ALA A 190 10.55 -15.42 1.25
N ALA A 191 10.23 -14.36 0.49
CA ALA A 191 11.19 -13.34 0.11
C ALA A 191 11.43 -12.29 1.20
N PHE A 192 10.44 -11.96 2.03
CA PHE A 192 10.51 -10.87 2.99
C PHE A 192 10.55 -11.36 4.44
N ASP A 193 11.26 -10.62 5.30
CA ASP A 193 11.26 -10.88 6.74
C ASP A 193 9.97 -10.39 7.39
N THR A 194 9.39 -9.30 6.89
CA THR A 194 8.09 -8.75 7.33
C THR A 194 7.34 -8.07 6.19
N ILE A 195 6.00 -8.19 6.20
CA ILE A 195 5.12 -7.63 5.19
C ILE A 195 3.96 -6.91 5.87
N SER A 196 3.67 -5.66 5.49
CA SER A 196 2.41 -4.99 5.82
C SER A 196 1.47 -4.98 4.61
N ILE A 197 0.17 -5.24 4.83
CA ILE A 197 -0.84 -5.32 3.76
C ILE A 197 -2.07 -4.54 4.17
N CYS A 198 -2.49 -3.53 3.38
CA CYS A 198 -3.74 -2.85 3.63
C CYS A 198 -4.94 -3.63 3.09
N LEU A 199 -5.98 -3.76 3.92
CA LEU A 199 -7.28 -4.32 3.56
C LEU A 199 -8.28 -3.22 3.22
N SER A 200 -8.01 -1.98 3.65
CA SER A 200 -8.89 -0.80 3.58
C SER A 200 -8.63 0.10 2.35
N LYS A 201 -8.29 -0.50 1.21
CA LYS A 201 -8.10 0.19 -0.08
C LYS A 201 -8.92 -0.52 -1.17
N GLY A 202 -8.34 -0.92 -2.28
CA GLY A 202 -9.01 -1.62 -3.37
C GLY A 202 -9.79 -2.87 -2.95
N LEU A 203 -9.38 -3.54 -1.87
CA LEU A 203 -10.11 -4.67 -1.29
C LEU A 203 -11.42 -4.27 -0.60
N GLY A 204 -11.62 -3.00 -0.26
CA GLY A 204 -12.90 -2.45 0.19
C GLY A 204 -13.24 -2.65 1.66
N ALA A 205 -12.38 -3.24 2.49
CA ALA A 205 -12.62 -3.27 3.93
C ALA A 205 -12.61 -1.85 4.50
N PRO A 206 -13.49 -1.51 5.47
CA PRO A 206 -13.59 -0.14 5.97
C PRO A 206 -12.38 0.30 6.79
N VAL A 207 -11.70 -0.64 7.42
CA VAL A 207 -10.54 -0.43 8.31
C VAL A 207 -9.67 -1.68 8.27
N GLY A 208 -8.37 -1.49 8.45
CA GLY A 208 -7.49 -2.57 8.81
C GLY A 208 -6.36 -2.84 7.83
N SER A 209 -5.32 -3.40 8.41
CA SER A 209 -4.12 -3.91 7.74
C SER A 209 -3.61 -5.13 8.48
N ILE A 210 -2.87 -5.97 7.78
CA ILE A 210 -2.18 -7.12 8.36
C ILE A 210 -0.67 -6.85 8.35
N LEU A 211 0.00 -7.18 9.44
CA LEU A 211 1.45 -7.24 9.54
C LEU A 211 1.86 -8.71 9.71
N LEU A 212 2.71 -9.21 8.81
CA LEU A 212 3.19 -10.59 8.75
C LEU A 212 4.66 -10.66 9.18
N GLY A 213 5.05 -11.77 9.78
CA GLY A 213 6.43 -12.04 10.18
C GLY A 213 6.58 -13.38 10.89
N ASN A 214 7.78 -13.66 11.40
CA ASN A 214 8.01 -14.84 12.20
C ASN A 214 7.38 -14.72 13.61
N GLU A 215 7.27 -15.82 14.34
CA GLU A 215 6.60 -15.89 15.64
C GLU A 215 7.20 -14.90 16.66
N ALA A 216 8.52 -14.84 16.75
CA ALA A 216 9.22 -13.95 17.69
C ALA A 216 8.96 -12.47 17.39
N PHE A 217 8.97 -12.11 16.11
CA PHE A 217 8.62 -10.76 15.63
C PHE A 217 7.18 -10.41 15.99
N ILE A 218 6.22 -11.28 15.69
CA ILE A 218 4.79 -11.04 15.98
C ILE A 218 4.54 -10.89 17.49
N ALA A 219 5.17 -11.72 18.31
CA ALA A 219 5.09 -11.59 19.76
C ALA A 219 5.59 -10.22 20.26
N HIS A 220 6.68 -9.70 19.68
CA HIS A 220 7.19 -8.36 19.97
C HIS A 220 6.28 -7.25 19.42
N ALA A 221 5.83 -7.40 18.18
CA ALA A 221 4.93 -6.47 17.49
C ALA A 221 3.61 -6.26 18.26
N LYS A 222 3.03 -7.31 18.86
CA LYS A 222 1.83 -7.21 19.73
C LYS A 222 2.06 -6.27 20.93
N ARG A 223 3.26 -6.27 21.53
CA ARG A 223 3.59 -5.37 22.63
C ARG A 223 3.70 -3.92 22.16
N ILE A 224 4.30 -3.70 20.98
CA ILE A 224 4.38 -2.37 20.36
C ILE A 224 2.99 -1.89 20.00
N ARG A 225 2.16 -2.71 19.33
CA ARG A 225 0.76 -2.38 18.98
C ARG A 225 0.00 -1.89 20.22
N LYS A 226 0.11 -2.63 21.33
CA LYS A 226 -0.53 -2.25 22.61
C LYS A 226 -0.04 -0.90 23.12
N ARG A 227 1.26 -0.66 23.11
CA ARG A 227 1.91 0.56 23.60
C ARG A 227 1.47 1.81 22.83
N ILE A 228 1.29 1.70 21.52
CA ILE A 228 0.85 2.82 20.65
C ILE A 228 -0.68 2.90 20.48
N GLY A 229 -1.45 2.27 21.37
CA GLY A 229 -2.91 2.40 21.41
C GLY A 229 -3.68 1.47 20.47
N GLY A 230 -3.04 0.51 19.82
CA GLY A 230 -3.67 -0.40 18.86
C GLY A 230 -4.27 -1.67 19.48
N GLY A 231 -4.36 -1.78 20.79
CA GLY A 231 -5.06 -2.88 21.44
C GLY A 231 -6.58 -2.67 21.42
N TRP A 232 -7.28 -3.51 20.68
CA TRP A 232 -8.71 -3.41 20.46
C TRP A 232 -9.50 -4.27 21.46
N ARG A 233 -10.82 -4.21 21.36
CA ARG A 233 -11.75 -5.08 22.08
C ARG A 233 -12.43 -6.01 21.08
N GLN A 234 -13.65 -5.78 20.70
CA GLN A 234 -14.43 -6.60 19.76
C GLN A 234 -14.07 -6.26 18.31
N ALA A 235 -12.81 -6.50 17.93
CA ALA A 235 -12.30 -6.22 16.59
C ALA A 235 -12.77 -7.21 15.51
N GLY A 236 -13.41 -8.31 15.93
CA GLY A 236 -13.98 -9.30 15.02
C GLY A 236 -14.96 -8.72 14.01
N PHE A 237 -15.71 -7.66 14.36
CA PHE A 237 -16.54 -6.94 13.39
C PHE A 237 -15.72 -6.44 12.19
N LEU A 238 -14.55 -5.87 12.44
CA LEU A 238 -13.66 -5.35 11.39
C LEU A 238 -12.90 -6.47 10.69
N ALA A 239 -12.49 -7.49 11.44
CA ALA A 239 -11.85 -8.68 10.89
C ALA A 239 -12.78 -9.45 9.95
N GLY A 240 -14.08 -9.51 10.23
CA GLY A 240 -15.08 -10.11 9.33
C GLY A 240 -15.18 -9.40 7.99
N ALA A 241 -15.11 -8.06 7.96
CA ALA A 241 -15.01 -7.32 6.71
C ALA A 241 -13.73 -7.64 5.95
N ALA A 242 -12.62 -7.76 6.67
CA ALA A 242 -11.32 -8.10 6.10
C ALA A 242 -11.31 -9.51 5.46
N ILE A 243 -11.89 -10.50 6.14
CA ILE A 243 -12.04 -11.86 5.60
C ILE A 243 -12.91 -11.83 4.35
N TYR A 244 -14.07 -11.18 4.40
CA TYR A 244 -14.93 -11.01 3.23
C TYR A 244 -14.19 -10.39 2.05
N ALA A 245 -13.40 -9.34 2.29
CA ALA A 245 -12.60 -8.67 1.27
C ALA A 245 -11.59 -9.62 0.60
N LEU A 246 -10.88 -10.42 1.40
CA LEU A 246 -9.89 -11.39 0.93
C LEU A 246 -10.51 -12.54 0.12
N GLU A 247 -11.72 -12.95 0.45
CA GLU A 247 -12.42 -14.04 -0.23
C GLU A 247 -13.14 -13.61 -1.50
N ASN A 248 -13.56 -12.33 -1.60
CA ASN A 248 -14.47 -11.91 -2.66
C ASN A 248 -13.91 -10.79 -3.56
N ASN A 249 -12.91 -10.03 -3.11
CA ASN A 249 -12.49 -8.81 -3.80
C ASN A 249 -11.06 -8.86 -4.37
N VAL A 250 -10.31 -9.93 -4.18
CA VAL A 250 -8.93 -10.03 -4.70
C VAL A 250 -8.93 -10.11 -6.23
N ASP A 251 -9.61 -11.10 -6.80
CA ASP A 251 -9.58 -11.33 -8.24
C ASP A 251 -10.16 -10.17 -9.05
N ARG A 252 -11.16 -9.47 -8.48
CA ARG A 252 -11.78 -8.34 -9.14
C ARG A 252 -10.86 -7.10 -9.27
N LEU A 253 -9.71 -7.04 -8.57
CA LEU A 253 -8.72 -5.98 -8.78
C LEU A 253 -8.27 -5.89 -10.25
N ALA A 254 -8.34 -6.98 -11.00
CA ALA A 254 -8.11 -6.98 -12.45
C ALA A 254 -9.05 -6.03 -13.20
N GLU A 255 -10.30 -5.83 -12.72
CA GLU A 255 -11.26 -4.90 -13.32
C GLU A 255 -10.80 -3.44 -13.12
N ASP A 256 -10.25 -3.11 -11.95
CA ASP A 256 -9.71 -1.79 -11.66
C ASP A 256 -8.49 -1.49 -12.54
N HIS A 257 -7.64 -2.49 -12.80
CA HIS A 257 -6.50 -2.38 -13.72
C HIS A 257 -6.96 -2.14 -15.16
N ALA A 258 -7.99 -2.88 -15.61
CA ALA A 258 -8.55 -2.70 -16.94
C ALA A 258 -9.17 -1.30 -17.12
N ALA A 259 -9.89 -0.82 -16.10
CA ALA A 259 -10.47 0.53 -16.07
C ALA A 259 -9.40 1.63 -16.11
N ALA A 260 -8.28 1.45 -15.40
CA ALA A 260 -7.15 2.37 -15.45
C ALA A 260 -6.51 2.42 -16.85
N LYS A 261 -6.33 1.27 -17.49
CA LYS A 261 -5.79 1.17 -18.87
C LYS A 261 -6.72 1.81 -19.90
N ASP A 262 -8.01 1.52 -19.83
CA ASP A 262 -9.03 2.11 -20.70
C ASP A 262 -9.08 3.64 -20.60
N MET A 263 -8.97 4.19 -19.39
CA MET A 263 -8.89 5.64 -19.18
C MET A 263 -7.55 6.21 -19.66
N ALA A 264 -6.45 5.50 -19.52
CA ALA A 264 -5.14 5.91 -20.00
C ALA A 264 -5.11 6.02 -21.53
N GLU A 265 -5.68 5.03 -22.24
CA GLU A 265 -5.82 5.06 -23.70
C GLU A 265 -6.68 6.25 -24.18
N PHE A 266 -7.79 6.50 -23.49
CA PHE A 266 -8.64 7.66 -23.76
C PHE A 266 -7.88 8.98 -23.56
N LEU A 267 -7.18 9.15 -22.44
CA LEU A 267 -6.42 10.37 -22.12
C LEU A 267 -5.27 10.59 -23.11
N GLY A 268 -4.63 9.52 -23.59
CA GLY A 268 -3.56 9.60 -24.58
C GLY A 268 -3.99 10.16 -25.94
N GLN A 269 -5.30 10.22 -26.20
CA GLN A 269 -5.88 10.79 -27.43
C GLN A 269 -6.29 12.26 -27.27
N GLN A 270 -6.20 12.82 -26.07
CA GLN A 270 -6.65 14.20 -25.80
C GLN A 270 -5.53 15.19 -26.07
N SER A 271 -5.83 16.26 -26.82
CA SER A 271 -4.84 17.30 -27.20
C SER A 271 -4.31 18.11 -26.03
N TRP A 272 -5.06 18.17 -24.93
CA TRP A 272 -4.71 18.90 -23.71
C TRP A 272 -3.84 18.06 -22.72
N VAL A 273 -3.62 16.77 -23.00
CA VAL A 273 -2.78 15.89 -22.20
C VAL A 273 -1.36 15.90 -22.74
N LYS A 274 -0.39 16.28 -21.89
CA LYS A 274 1.04 16.31 -22.24
C LYS A 274 1.67 14.91 -22.25
N LYS A 275 1.31 14.08 -21.28
CA LYS A 275 1.87 12.74 -21.10
C LYS A 275 0.94 11.88 -20.25
N VAL A 276 0.80 10.62 -20.58
CA VAL A 276 0.17 9.60 -19.74
C VAL A 276 1.25 8.62 -19.29
N VAL A 277 1.27 8.32 -17.98
CA VAL A 277 2.07 7.19 -17.44
C VAL A 277 1.23 5.93 -17.64
N THR A 278 1.75 4.96 -18.38
CA THR A 278 1.03 3.70 -18.61
C THR A 278 0.79 2.99 -17.28
N PRO A 279 -0.48 2.76 -16.87
CA PRO A 279 -0.77 2.13 -15.60
C PRO A 279 -0.45 0.63 -15.65
N GLU A 280 0.27 0.15 -14.65
CA GLU A 280 0.47 -1.29 -14.43
C GLU A 280 -0.67 -1.87 -13.59
N THR A 281 -1.26 -1.06 -12.71
CA THR A 281 -2.33 -1.44 -11.80
C THR A 281 -3.48 -0.43 -11.84
N ASN A 282 -4.10 -0.14 -10.71
CA ASN A 282 -5.27 0.72 -10.58
C ASN A 282 -4.96 2.23 -10.49
N ILE A 283 -3.70 2.64 -10.57
CA ILE A 283 -3.30 4.06 -10.47
C ILE A 283 -2.92 4.59 -11.84
N LEU A 284 -3.55 5.68 -12.23
CA LEU A 284 -3.29 6.40 -13.47
C LEU A 284 -2.77 7.82 -13.16
N ILE A 285 -1.57 8.14 -13.67
CA ILE A 285 -0.99 9.48 -13.60
C ILE A 285 -0.91 10.06 -15.01
N PHE A 286 -1.33 11.32 -15.15
CA PHE A 286 -1.22 12.05 -16.42
C PHE A 286 -0.81 13.50 -16.19
N GLY A 287 -0.09 14.06 -17.15
CA GLY A 287 0.35 15.46 -17.16
C GLY A 287 -0.56 16.30 -18.04
N LEU A 288 -0.85 17.52 -17.59
CA LEU A 288 -1.53 18.56 -18.37
C LEU A 288 -0.53 19.33 -19.22
N ASN A 289 -0.97 19.89 -20.36
CA ASN A 289 -0.18 20.83 -21.13
C ASN A 289 0.13 22.09 -20.30
N GLU A 290 1.20 22.80 -20.66
CA GLU A 290 1.74 23.95 -19.89
C GLU A 290 0.80 25.15 -19.85
N ASP A 291 -0.11 25.27 -20.80
CA ASP A 291 -1.14 26.30 -20.90
C ASP A 291 -2.39 26.01 -20.05
N MET A 292 -2.48 24.84 -19.47
CA MET A 292 -3.60 24.45 -18.61
C MET A 292 -3.36 24.78 -17.15
N ASP A 293 -4.31 25.46 -16.53
CA ASP A 293 -4.35 25.66 -15.08
C ASP A 293 -4.83 24.39 -14.38
N GLN A 294 -3.92 23.75 -13.66
CA GLN A 294 -4.20 22.49 -12.94
C GLN A 294 -5.26 22.64 -11.84
N GLU A 295 -5.25 23.74 -11.11
CA GLU A 295 -6.19 23.97 -10.01
C GLU A 295 -7.59 24.20 -10.57
N ALA A 296 -7.71 25.01 -11.63
CA ALA A 296 -8.96 25.26 -12.32
C ALA A 296 -9.50 23.96 -12.95
N PHE A 297 -8.63 23.12 -13.55
CA PHE A 297 -9.02 21.82 -14.11
C PHE A 297 -9.62 20.91 -13.05
N ILE A 298 -8.93 20.72 -11.91
CA ILE A 298 -9.41 19.87 -10.81
C ILE A 298 -10.70 20.42 -10.21
N SER A 299 -10.80 21.76 -10.04
CA SER A 299 -11.99 22.40 -9.49
C SER A 299 -13.21 22.23 -10.42
N THR A 300 -13.02 22.40 -11.73
CA THR A 300 -14.11 22.20 -12.71
C THR A 300 -14.62 20.75 -12.73
N LEU A 301 -13.74 19.76 -12.59
CA LEU A 301 -14.15 18.37 -12.44
C LEU A 301 -14.92 18.15 -11.12
N ALA A 302 -14.45 18.76 -10.04
CA ALA A 302 -15.12 18.69 -8.75
C ALA A 302 -16.52 19.28 -8.77
N GLU A 303 -16.76 20.40 -9.46
CA GLU A 303 -18.08 21.01 -9.68
C GLU A 303 -19.03 20.08 -10.46
N LYS A 304 -18.46 19.24 -11.36
CA LYS A 304 -19.20 18.21 -12.09
C LYS A 304 -19.33 16.88 -11.31
N GLY A 305 -18.97 16.86 -10.03
CA GLY A 305 -19.07 15.69 -9.16
C GLY A 305 -17.97 14.64 -9.36
N ILE A 306 -16.89 14.97 -10.09
CA ILE A 306 -15.76 14.07 -10.34
C ILE A 306 -14.56 14.48 -9.48
N GLY A 307 -14.14 13.60 -8.57
CA GLY A 307 -12.99 13.80 -7.69
C GLY A 307 -11.73 13.16 -8.26
N ILE A 308 -10.67 13.96 -8.48
CA ILE A 308 -9.32 13.49 -8.80
C ILE A 308 -8.30 14.13 -7.86
N SER A 309 -7.06 13.65 -7.83
CA SER A 309 -5.99 14.20 -7.00
C SER A 309 -4.91 14.87 -7.81
N GLN A 310 -4.30 15.92 -7.24
CA GLN A 310 -3.04 16.46 -7.69
C GLN A 310 -1.89 15.49 -7.32
N MET A 311 -0.89 15.37 -8.22
CA MET A 311 0.30 14.51 -8.02
C MET A 311 1.61 15.26 -8.31
N GLY A 312 1.69 16.49 -7.83
CA GLY A 312 2.77 17.46 -8.11
C GLY A 312 2.39 18.45 -9.22
N PRO A 313 3.30 19.39 -9.55
CA PRO A 313 3.02 20.43 -10.54
C PRO A 313 2.66 19.86 -11.92
N GLY A 314 1.53 20.27 -12.47
CA GLY A 314 1.04 19.88 -13.78
C GLY A 314 0.65 18.39 -13.91
N LYS A 315 0.65 17.61 -12.83
CA LYS A 315 0.31 16.18 -12.85
C LYS A 315 -0.95 15.88 -12.05
N CYS A 316 -1.86 15.13 -12.63
CA CYS A 316 -3.07 14.63 -12.00
C CYS A 316 -3.01 13.11 -11.81
N ARG A 317 -3.74 12.62 -10.81
CA ARG A 317 -3.86 11.18 -10.52
C ARG A 317 -5.33 10.79 -10.41
N MET A 318 -5.67 9.66 -11.02
CA MET A 318 -6.92 8.92 -10.82
C MET A 318 -6.59 7.54 -10.24
N VAL A 319 -7.40 7.07 -9.30
CA VAL A 319 -7.27 5.72 -8.72
C VAL A 319 -8.59 5.01 -8.90
N PHE A 320 -8.55 3.86 -9.56
CA PHE A 320 -9.74 3.02 -9.81
C PHE A 320 -9.94 2.03 -8.68
N HIS A 321 -11.19 1.76 -8.33
CA HIS A 321 -11.56 0.91 -7.21
C HIS A 321 -13.01 0.41 -7.31
N LEU A 322 -13.41 -0.47 -6.40
CA LEU A 322 -14.67 -1.18 -6.36
C LEU A 322 -15.92 -0.33 -6.64
N ASP A 323 -15.95 0.93 -6.20
CA ASP A 323 -17.12 1.79 -6.40
C ASP A 323 -17.17 2.45 -7.79
N ILE A 324 -16.15 2.26 -8.63
CA ILE A 324 -16.07 2.84 -9.97
C ILE A 324 -16.63 1.86 -11.01
N THR A 325 -17.81 2.18 -11.53
CA THR A 325 -18.50 1.36 -12.51
C THR A 325 -18.17 1.78 -13.95
N PRO A 326 -18.45 0.93 -14.96
CA PRO A 326 -18.34 1.32 -16.38
C PRO A 326 -19.16 2.57 -16.75
N THR A 327 -20.31 2.79 -16.08
CA THR A 327 -21.12 4.01 -16.26
C THR A 327 -20.36 5.23 -15.77
N HIS A 328 -19.73 5.16 -14.61
CA HIS A 328 -18.88 6.24 -14.07
C HIS A 328 -17.71 6.56 -15.00
N ILE A 329 -17.07 5.55 -15.59
CA ILE A 329 -15.95 5.74 -16.53
C ILE A 329 -16.44 6.50 -17.77
N ASN A 330 -17.60 6.13 -18.34
CA ASN A 330 -18.18 6.81 -19.49
C ASN A 330 -18.58 8.26 -19.18
N GLU A 331 -19.11 8.52 -17.98
CA GLU A 331 -19.42 9.87 -17.49
C GLU A 331 -18.15 10.73 -17.43
N VAL A 332 -17.08 10.22 -16.81
CA VAL A 332 -15.78 10.91 -16.73
C VAL A 332 -15.24 11.21 -18.13
N LYS A 333 -15.23 10.22 -19.04
CA LYS A 333 -14.79 10.43 -20.43
C LYS A 333 -15.62 11.48 -21.16
N SER A 334 -16.95 11.49 -20.95
CA SER A 334 -17.84 12.50 -21.55
C SER A 334 -17.49 13.92 -21.10
N VAL A 335 -17.23 14.10 -19.80
CA VAL A 335 -16.81 15.39 -19.24
C VAL A 335 -15.44 15.80 -19.77
N LEU A 336 -14.47 14.87 -19.81
CA LEU A 336 -13.12 15.16 -20.27
C LEU A 336 -13.00 15.50 -21.75
N ARG A 337 -13.96 15.08 -22.61
CA ARG A 337 -14.03 15.48 -24.02
C ARG A 337 -14.39 16.96 -24.23
N THR A 338 -14.84 17.64 -23.20
CA THR A 338 -15.24 19.06 -23.31
C THR A 338 -14.06 20.03 -23.14
N TYR A 339 -12.87 19.52 -22.86
CA TYR A 339 -11.60 20.26 -22.81
C TYR A 339 -10.87 20.17 -24.14
#